data_4c7b1fbb041daa1fcc82c243c2b664fc
#
_entry.id   4c7b1fbb041daa1fcc82c243c2b664fc
#
_cell.length_a   1.000
_cell.length_b   1.000
_cell.length_c   1.000
_cell.angle_alpha   90.00
_cell.angle_beta   90.00
_cell.angle_gamma   90.00
#
_symmetry.space_group_name_H-M   'P 1'
#
loop_
_entity.id
_entity.type
_entity.pdbx_description
1 polymer ?
#
loop_
_entity_poly.entity_id
_entity_poly.type
_entity_poly.pdbx_seq_one_letter_code
_entity_poly.pdbx_strand_id
1 'polypeptide(L)'
;MTAETPTNLLRIQEAAAEVDLTTRSIRYYEELGLLKPAARSEGAYRLYDADDLDRLRFIKGLRDDAGFSLGEIGRLLEDETARARNRERFRATDDPAERRAILADAIERVDRQVGTLRSKIERLEAMIGEAEEHRAHLRQHLAEIDTGQKPDEPGHGHGAKSSPAR
;
A
#
# COMPACT_ATOMS: atom_id res chain seq x y z
N MET A 1 -33.86 -11.95 -17.56
CA MET A 1 -32.87 -13.02 -17.65
C MET A 1 -31.52 -12.37 -17.41
N THR A 2 -31.11 -12.33 -16.14
CA THR A 2 -29.76 -11.87 -15.74
C THR A 2 -28.79 -12.98 -16.09
N ALA A 3 -27.90 -12.72 -17.04
CA ALA A 3 -26.80 -13.61 -17.35
C ALA A 3 -25.86 -13.63 -16.12
N GLU A 4 -25.91 -14.71 -15.36
CA GLU A 4 -24.84 -15.05 -14.42
C GLU A 4 -23.58 -15.28 -15.26
N THR A 5 -22.66 -14.34 -15.18
CA THR A 5 -21.28 -14.54 -15.67
C THR A 5 -20.74 -15.74 -14.90
N PRO A 6 -20.28 -16.82 -15.55
CA PRO A 6 -19.71 -17.95 -14.84
C PRO A 6 -18.50 -17.43 -14.05
N THR A 7 -18.60 -17.45 -12.73
CA THR A 7 -17.53 -17.08 -11.83
C THR A 7 -16.40 -18.08 -12.04
N ASN A 8 -15.42 -17.71 -12.86
CA ASN A 8 -14.24 -18.55 -13.11
C ASN A 8 -13.41 -18.54 -11.82
N LEU A 9 -13.59 -19.58 -11.00
CA LEU A 9 -12.89 -19.72 -9.73
C LEU A 9 -11.52 -20.36 -9.96
N LEU A 10 -10.47 -19.65 -9.63
CA LEU A 10 -9.08 -20.09 -9.78
C LEU A 10 -8.55 -20.69 -8.49
N ARG A 11 -7.66 -21.68 -8.61
CA ARG A 11 -6.87 -22.17 -7.50
C ARG A 11 -5.72 -21.20 -7.20
N ILE A 12 -5.15 -21.28 -6.00
CA ILE A 12 -4.09 -20.36 -5.55
C ILE A 12 -2.90 -20.26 -6.51
N GLN A 13 -2.54 -21.35 -7.18
CA GLN A 13 -1.42 -21.36 -8.15
C GLN A 13 -1.78 -20.56 -9.41
N GLU A 14 -3.01 -20.71 -9.91
CA GLU A 14 -3.54 -20.00 -11.07
C GLU A 14 -3.71 -18.52 -10.75
N ALA A 15 -4.31 -18.20 -9.59
CA ALA A 15 -4.44 -16.83 -9.11
C ALA A 15 -3.07 -16.15 -8.95
N ALA A 16 -2.09 -16.84 -8.38
CA ALA A 16 -0.73 -16.33 -8.21
C ALA A 16 -0.06 -16.00 -9.56
N ALA A 17 -0.20 -16.89 -10.55
CA ALA A 17 0.33 -16.67 -11.90
C ALA A 17 -0.37 -15.50 -12.60
N GLU A 18 -1.69 -15.37 -12.44
CA GLU A 18 -2.50 -14.33 -13.08
C GLU A 18 -2.14 -12.91 -12.61
N VAL A 19 -1.74 -12.76 -11.34
CA VAL A 19 -1.40 -11.46 -10.74
C VAL A 19 0.10 -11.27 -10.52
N ASP A 20 0.93 -12.18 -11.03
CA ASP A 20 2.38 -12.17 -10.84
C ASP A 20 2.78 -12.02 -9.36
N LEU A 21 2.27 -12.92 -8.54
CA LEU A 21 2.57 -13.07 -7.12
C LEU A 21 3.00 -14.50 -6.81
N THR A 22 3.62 -14.72 -5.65
CA THR A 22 3.84 -16.08 -5.14
C THR A 22 2.62 -16.57 -4.36
N THR A 23 2.38 -17.87 -4.34
CA THR A 23 1.35 -18.47 -3.49
C THR A 23 1.58 -18.18 -2.00
N ARG A 24 2.85 -17.99 -1.59
CA ARG A 24 3.23 -17.57 -0.25
C ARG A 24 2.74 -16.15 0.06
N SER A 25 2.91 -15.23 -0.88
CA SER A 25 2.42 -13.86 -0.74
C SER A 25 0.91 -13.81 -0.57
N ILE A 26 0.16 -14.58 -1.37
CA ILE A 26 -1.30 -14.64 -1.27
C ILE A 26 -1.73 -15.18 0.10
N ARG A 27 -1.12 -16.27 0.58
CA ARG A 27 -1.41 -16.80 1.91
C ARG A 27 -1.11 -15.80 3.02
N TYR A 28 -0.01 -15.08 2.88
CA TYR A 28 0.36 -14.05 3.85
C TYR A 28 -0.65 -12.89 3.87
N TYR A 29 -1.19 -12.49 2.72
CA TYR A 29 -2.25 -11.49 2.65
C TYR A 29 -3.56 -11.99 3.31
N GLU A 30 -3.88 -13.27 3.16
CA GLU A 30 -5.00 -13.88 3.88
C GLU A 30 -4.79 -13.89 5.40
N GLU A 31 -3.60 -14.26 5.87
CA GLU A 31 -3.24 -14.26 7.29
C GLU A 31 -3.36 -12.86 7.92
N LEU A 32 -3.02 -11.82 7.16
CA LEU A 32 -3.18 -10.44 7.56
C LEU A 32 -4.62 -9.90 7.39
N GLY A 33 -5.55 -10.69 6.88
CA GLY A 33 -6.94 -10.27 6.64
C GLY A 33 -7.10 -9.30 5.46
N LEU A 34 -6.08 -9.11 4.63
CA LEU A 34 -6.13 -8.23 3.47
C LEU A 34 -6.95 -8.83 2.32
N LEU A 35 -7.01 -10.16 2.27
CA LEU A 35 -7.75 -10.94 1.29
C LEU A 35 -8.55 -12.03 2.00
N LYS A 36 -9.74 -12.33 1.48
CA LYS A 36 -10.54 -13.47 1.92
C LYS A 36 -11.00 -14.21 0.66
N PRO A 37 -10.62 -15.47 0.45
CA PRO A 37 -10.96 -16.19 -0.77
C PRO A 37 -12.48 -16.29 -0.94
N ALA A 38 -12.96 -16.12 -2.16
CA ALA A 38 -14.38 -16.10 -2.50
C ALA A 38 -15.09 -17.40 -2.10
N ALA A 39 -14.43 -18.55 -2.25
CA ALA A 39 -14.99 -19.84 -1.91
C ALA A 39 -13.94 -20.85 -1.44
N ARG A 40 -14.43 -21.98 -0.98
CA ARG A 40 -13.64 -23.20 -0.78
C ARG A 40 -14.30 -24.36 -1.53
N SER A 41 -13.49 -25.17 -2.23
CA SER A 41 -13.98 -26.39 -2.86
C SER A 41 -14.39 -27.44 -1.83
N GLU A 42 -15.05 -28.52 -2.28
CA GLU A 42 -15.41 -29.70 -1.43
C GLU A 42 -14.18 -30.29 -0.71
N GLY A 43 -12.97 -30.20 -1.29
CA GLY A 43 -11.70 -30.57 -0.67
C GLY A 43 -11.05 -29.47 0.19
N ALA A 44 -11.79 -28.45 0.61
CA ALA A 44 -11.33 -27.29 1.39
C ALA A 44 -10.21 -26.45 0.74
N TYR A 45 -9.98 -26.60 -0.57
CA TYR A 45 -9.04 -25.75 -1.32
C TYR A 45 -9.61 -24.35 -1.52
N ARG A 46 -8.76 -23.33 -1.35
CA ARG A 46 -9.09 -21.94 -1.57
C ARG A 46 -9.35 -21.67 -3.05
N LEU A 47 -10.42 -20.94 -3.34
CA LEU A 47 -10.82 -20.54 -4.68
C LEU A 47 -10.99 -19.02 -4.72
N TYR A 48 -10.47 -18.40 -5.77
CA TYR A 48 -10.40 -16.96 -5.96
C TYR A 48 -11.17 -16.58 -7.22
N ASP A 49 -11.99 -15.56 -7.13
CA ASP A 49 -12.74 -14.99 -8.25
C ASP A 49 -12.07 -13.75 -8.84
N ALA A 50 -12.73 -13.08 -9.76
CA ALA A 50 -12.24 -11.87 -10.41
C ALA A 50 -12.03 -10.72 -9.40
N ASP A 51 -12.92 -10.57 -8.42
CA ASP A 51 -12.84 -9.53 -7.39
C ASP A 51 -11.62 -9.75 -6.47
N ASP A 52 -11.33 -11.01 -6.14
CA ASP A 52 -10.13 -11.39 -5.40
C ASP A 52 -8.86 -11.07 -6.18
N LEU A 53 -8.83 -11.32 -7.51
CA LEU A 53 -7.70 -10.98 -8.37
C LEU A 53 -7.49 -9.46 -8.45
N ASP A 54 -8.55 -8.69 -8.59
CA ASP A 54 -8.48 -7.23 -8.62
C ASP A 54 -7.98 -6.68 -7.27
N ARG A 55 -8.43 -7.27 -6.17
CA ARG A 55 -7.92 -6.94 -4.84
C ARG A 55 -6.43 -7.28 -4.69
N LEU A 56 -5.97 -8.42 -5.21
CA LEU A 56 -4.55 -8.78 -5.21
C LEU A 56 -3.71 -7.82 -6.05
N ARG A 57 -4.18 -7.42 -7.25
CA ARG A 57 -3.53 -6.41 -8.10
C ARG A 57 -3.43 -5.06 -7.39
N PHE A 58 -4.50 -4.65 -6.71
CA PHE A 58 -4.52 -3.41 -5.93
C PHE A 58 -3.50 -3.44 -4.78
N ILE A 59 -3.46 -4.52 -3.98
CA ILE A 59 -2.49 -4.70 -2.90
C ILE A 59 -1.06 -4.66 -3.44
N LYS A 60 -0.80 -5.37 -4.55
CA LYS A 60 0.51 -5.40 -5.21
C LYS A 60 0.94 -4.01 -5.66
N GLY A 61 0.09 -3.29 -6.38
CA GLY A 61 0.38 -1.93 -6.86
C GLY A 61 0.69 -0.96 -5.73
N LEU A 62 -0.11 -0.96 -4.65
CA LEU A 62 0.18 -0.12 -3.50
C LEU A 62 1.51 -0.47 -2.81
N ARG A 63 1.86 -1.76 -2.73
CA ARG A 63 3.10 -2.20 -2.11
C ARG A 63 4.32 -1.89 -2.99
N ASP A 64 4.27 -2.30 -4.25
CA ASP A 64 5.44 -2.33 -5.14
C ASP A 64 5.68 -0.96 -5.81
N ASP A 65 4.61 -0.30 -6.27
CA ASP A 65 4.71 0.96 -7.02
C ASP A 65 4.66 2.18 -6.09
N ALA A 66 3.79 2.16 -5.09
CA ALA A 66 3.61 3.26 -4.16
C ALA A 66 4.32 3.08 -2.81
N GLY A 67 4.96 1.94 -2.58
CA GLY A 67 5.77 1.65 -1.38
C GLY A 67 4.96 1.69 -0.07
N PHE A 68 3.68 1.29 -0.09
CA PHE A 68 2.89 1.16 1.13
C PHE A 68 3.26 -0.10 1.90
N SER A 69 3.33 -0.01 3.22
CA SER A 69 3.40 -1.18 4.08
C SER A 69 2.07 -1.94 4.05
N LEU A 70 2.09 -3.24 4.32
CA LEU A 70 0.86 -4.05 4.36
C LEU A 70 -0.12 -3.57 5.44
N GLY A 71 0.38 -3.00 6.53
CA GLY A 71 -0.47 -2.38 7.55
C GLY A 71 -1.18 -1.11 7.08
N GLU A 72 -0.51 -0.28 6.27
CA GLU A 72 -1.14 0.88 5.63
C GLU A 72 -2.18 0.44 4.60
N ILE A 73 -1.87 -0.60 3.81
CA ILE A 73 -2.80 -1.18 2.83
C ILE A 73 -4.05 -1.74 3.53
N GLY A 74 -3.87 -2.43 4.66
CA GLY A 74 -4.99 -2.94 5.46
C GLY A 74 -5.96 -1.83 5.87
N ARG A 75 -5.44 -0.72 6.39
CA ARG A 75 -6.26 0.46 6.74
C ARG A 75 -6.99 1.05 5.54
N LEU A 76 -6.34 1.16 4.39
CA LEU A 76 -6.99 1.65 3.16
C LEU A 76 -8.15 0.76 2.73
N LEU A 77 -8.00 -0.56 2.81
CA LEU A 77 -9.05 -1.52 2.49
C LEU A 77 -10.20 -1.51 3.49
N GLU A 78 -9.92 -1.33 4.79
CA GLU A 78 -10.93 -1.13 5.83
C GLU A 78 -11.73 0.15 5.61
N ASP A 79 -11.05 1.25 5.26
CA ASP A 79 -11.69 2.53 4.97
C ASP A 79 -12.58 2.45 3.72
N GLU A 80 -12.19 1.71 2.69
CA GLU A 80 -13.02 1.46 1.51
C GLU A 80 -14.29 0.67 1.87
N THR A 81 -14.14 -0.39 2.67
CA THR A 81 -15.27 -1.18 3.17
C THR A 81 -16.21 -0.32 4.04
N ALA A 82 -15.66 0.53 4.91
CA ALA A 82 -16.44 1.46 5.73
C ALA A 82 -17.17 2.50 4.87
N ARG A 83 -16.54 2.99 3.80
CA ARG A 83 -17.16 3.92 2.85
C ARG A 83 -18.38 3.32 2.17
N ALA A 84 -18.32 2.06 1.73
CA ALA A 84 -19.45 1.36 1.14
C ALA A 84 -20.61 1.25 2.15
N ARG A 85 -20.34 0.77 3.39
CA ARG A 85 -21.34 0.67 4.47
C ARG A 85 -21.95 2.03 4.84
N ASN A 86 -21.13 3.06 4.95
CA ASN A 86 -21.61 4.41 5.28
C ASN A 86 -22.51 4.96 4.18
N ARG A 87 -22.22 4.67 2.91
CA ARG A 87 -23.09 5.06 1.78
C ARG A 87 -24.46 4.40 1.86
N GLU A 88 -24.52 3.10 2.18
CA GLU A 88 -25.78 2.37 2.35
C GLU A 88 -26.58 2.92 3.53
N ARG A 89 -25.96 3.09 4.71
CA ARG A 89 -26.59 3.66 5.89
C ARG A 89 -27.13 5.07 5.64
N PHE A 90 -26.35 5.92 4.97
CA PHE A 90 -26.77 7.29 4.64
C PHE A 90 -28.00 7.34 3.73
N ARG A 91 -28.14 6.34 2.83
CA ARG A 91 -29.34 6.23 1.97
C ARG A 91 -30.55 5.67 2.69
N ALA A 92 -30.31 4.83 3.71
CA ALA A 92 -31.36 4.12 4.43
C ALA A 92 -32.00 4.97 5.54
N THR A 93 -31.35 6.05 5.99
CA THR A 93 -31.87 6.90 7.08
C THR A 93 -32.25 8.29 6.58
N ASP A 94 -33.34 8.84 7.13
CA ASP A 94 -33.73 10.25 6.96
C ASP A 94 -33.44 11.08 8.22
N ASP A 95 -32.96 10.46 9.30
CA ASP A 95 -32.62 11.16 10.54
C ASP A 95 -31.39 12.07 10.33
N PRO A 96 -31.52 13.40 10.50
CA PRO A 96 -30.42 14.35 10.35
C PRO A 96 -29.25 14.09 11.32
N ALA A 97 -29.52 13.61 12.52
CA ALA A 97 -28.49 13.33 13.52
C ALA A 97 -27.65 12.11 13.10
N GLU A 98 -28.31 11.06 12.61
CA GLU A 98 -27.61 9.89 12.08
C GLU A 98 -26.82 10.23 10.81
N ARG A 99 -27.39 10.98 9.87
CA ARG A 99 -26.66 11.45 8.67
C ARG A 99 -25.42 12.25 9.04
N ARG A 100 -25.53 13.14 10.03
CA ARG A 100 -24.38 13.92 10.52
C ARG A 100 -23.28 13.01 11.10
N ALA A 101 -23.66 12.01 11.89
CA ALA A 101 -22.71 11.07 12.49
C ALA A 101 -21.97 10.23 11.41
N ILE A 102 -22.68 9.76 10.38
CA ILE A 102 -22.10 9.03 9.26
C ILE A 102 -21.09 9.89 8.50
N LEU A 103 -21.43 11.15 8.24
CA LEU A 103 -20.52 12.06 7.54
C LEU A 103 -19.29 12.42 8.38
N ALA A 104 -19.45 12.60 9.70
CA ALA A 104 -18.33 12.86 10.60
C ALA A 104 -17.34 11.70 10.63
N ASP A 105 -17.81 10.44 10.75
CA ASP A 105 -16.96 9.24 10.65
C ASP A 105 -16.24 9.16 9.29
N ALA A 106 -16.96 9.46 8.21
CA ALA A 106 -16.36 9.45 6.88
C ALA A 106 -15.25 10.51 6.73
N ILE A 107 -15.46 11.72 7.23
CA ILE A 107 -14.46 12.80 7.22
C ILE A 107 -13.23 12.38 8.01
N GLU A 108 -13.40 11.87 9.24
CA GLU A 108 -12.29 11.43 10.10
C GLU A 108 -11.43 10.36 9.41
N ARG A 109 -12.05 9.41 8.69
CA ARG A 109 -11.31 8.39 7.93
C ARG A 109 -10.51 8.99 6.79
N VAL A 110 -11.11 9.91 6.03
CA VAL A 110 -10.42 10.61 4.94
C VAL A 110 -9.27 11.46 5.47
N ASP A 111 -9.44 12.14 6.60
CA ASP A 111 -8.37 12.94 7.23
C ASP A 111 -7.19 12.07 7.65
N ARG A 112 -7.44 10.89 8.23
CA ARG A 112 -6.37 9.91 8.54
C ARG A 112 -5.65 9.44 7.27
N GLN A 113 -6.40 9.15 6.20
CA GLN A 113 -5.83 8.76 4.91
C GLN A 113 -4.94 9.86 4.34
N VAL A 114 -5.41 11.11 4.34
CA VAL A 114 -4.64 12.28 3.90
C VAL A 114 -3.37 12.45 4.74
N GLY A 115 -3.46 12.29 6.06
CA GLY A 115 -2.31 12.33 6.97
C GLY A 115 -1.25 11.27 6.62
N THR A 116 -1.68 10.04 6.36
CA THR A 116 -0.77 8.96 5.95
C THR A 116 -0.06 9.27 4.64
N LEU A 117 -0.79 9.80 3.65
CA LEU A 117 -0.23 10.16 2.35
C LEU A 117 0.77 11.33 2.47
N ARG A 118 0.45 12.36 3.28
CA ARG A 118 1.36 13.49 3.53
C ARG A 118 2.66 13.03 4.17
N SER A 119 2.59 12.21 5.23
CA SER A 119 3.80 11.68 5.87
C SER A 119 4.65 10.83 4.92
N LYS A 120 4.05 10.19 3.92
CA LYS A 120 4.78 9.47 2.89
C LYS A 120 5.47 10.42 1.91
N ILE A 121 4.80 11.49 1.50
CA ILE A 121 5.37 12.54 0.66
C ILE A 121 6.58 13.18 1.35
N GLU A 122 6.44 13.58 2.60
CA GLU A 122 7.54 14.16 3.41
C GLU A 122 8.77 13.24 3.46
N ARG A 123 8.56 11.92 3.65
CA ARG A 123 9.67 10.96 3.63
C ARG A 123 10.34 10.85 2.26
N LEU A 124 9.58 10.87 1.18
CA LEU A 124 10.12 10.83 -0.17
C LEU A 124 10.85 12.12 -0.52
N GLU A 125 10.35 13.29 -0.11
CA GLU A 125 11.01 14.58 -0.27
C GLU A 125 12.34 14.62 0.48
N ALA A 126 12.40 14.10 1.71
CA ALA A 126 13.65 13.99 2.46
C ALA A 126 14.68 13.10 1.73
N MET A 127 14.25 11.94 1.20
CA MET A 127 15.13 11.06 0.42
C MET A 127 15.64 11.73 -0.87
N ILE A 128 14.79 12.52 -1.52
CA ILE A 128 15.19 13.30 -2.70
C ILE A 128 16.25 14.33 -2.30
N GLY A 129 16.05 15.06 -1.19
CA GLY A 129 17.01 16.03 -0.67
C GLY A 129 18.38 15.40 -0.42
N GLU A 130 18.43 14.28 0.29
CA GLU A 130 19.68 13.54 0.55
C GLU A 130 20.39 13.12 -0.75
N ALA A 131 19.63 12.64 -1.73
CA ALA A 131 20.18 12.26 -3.03
C ALA A 131 20.71 13.45 -3.82
N GLU A 132 20.05 14.60 -3.74
CA GLU A 132 20.48 15.85 -4.37
C GLU A 132 21.75 16.42 -3.75
N GLU A 133 21.86 16.40 -2.42
CA GLU A 133 23.06 16.76 -1.69
C GLU A 133 24.25 15.86 -2.09
N HIS A 134 24.02 14.55 -2.13
CA HIS A 134 25.04 13.60 -2.58
C HIS A 134 25.49 13.87 -4.03
N ARG A 135 24.53 14.13 -4.91
CA ARG A 135 24.82 14.49 -6.30
C ARG A 135 25.62 15.79 -6.41
N ALA A 136 25.31 16.79 -5.61
CA ALA A 136 26.05 18.07 -5.57
C ALA A 136 27.50 17.84 -5.13
N HIS A 137 27.72 17.04 -4.09
CA HIS A 137 29.04 16.67 -3.60
C HIS A 137 29.88 15.94 -4.67
N LEU A 138 29.28 14.95 -5.37
CA LEU A 138 29.96 14.26 -6.45
C LEU A 138 30.35 15.20 -7.61
N ARG A 139 29.48 16.16 -7.95
CA ARG A 139 29.79 17.18 -8.98
C ARG A 139 30.93 18.10 -8.56
N GLN A 140 31.00 18.46 -7.29
CA GLN A 140 32.12 19.26 -6.75
C GLN A 140 33.44 18.47 -6.90
N HIS A 141 33.50 17.21 -6.48
CA HIS A 141 34.69 16.39 -6.62
C HIS A 141 35.12 16.23 -8.09
N LEU A 142 34.17 16.06 -9.00
CA LEU A 142 34.45 15.99 -10.42
C LEU A 142 35.14 17.27 -10.92
N ALA A 143 34.58 18.45 -10.52
CA ALA A 143 35.18 19.75 -10.88
C ALA A 143 36.61 19.94 -10.30
N GLU A 144 36.85 19.48 -9.07
CA GLU A 144 38.18 19.50 -8.43
C GLU A 144 39.21 18.66 -9.23
N ILE A 145 38.80 17.46 -9.69
CA ILE A 145 39.63 16.62 -10.55
C ILE A 145 39.94 17.30 -11.89
N ASP A 146 38.93 17.88 -12.53
CA ASP A 146 39.05 18.57 -13.82
C ASP A 146 39.99 19.80 -13.74
N THR A 147 40.07 20.44 -12.57
CA THR A 147 40.96 21.59 -12.32
C THR A 147 42.34 21.20 -11.82
N GLY A 148 42.63 19.88 -11.68
CA GLY A 148 43.92 19.36 -11.18
C GLY A 148 44.12 19.54 -9.68
N GLN A 149 43.10 19.89 -8.93
CA GLN A 149 43.10 19.88 -7.48
C GLN A 149 42.90 18.44 -6.97
N LYS A 150 43.67 18.03 -5.96
CA LYS A 150 43.51 16.72 -5.34
C LYS A 150 42.20 16.73 -4.57
N PRO A 151 41.19 15.90 -4.90
CA PRO A 151 39.95 15.85 -4.17
C PRO A 151 40.22 15.45 -2.71
N ASP A 152 39.53 16.10 -1.78
CA ASP A 152 39.50 15.61 -0.40
C ASP A 152 38.87 14.20 -0.40
N GLU A 153 39.45 13.28 0.40
CA GLU A 153 38.95 11.91 0.43
C GLU A 153 37.45 11.95 0.79
N PRO A 154 36.59 11.22 0.05
CA PRO A 154 35.16 11.18 0.37
C PRO A 154 35.01 10.63 1.79
N GLY A 155 34.68 11.52 2.73
CA GLY A 155 34.44 11.15 4.11
C GLY A 155 33.40 10.06 4.15
N HIS A 156 33.77 8.88 4.63
CA HIS A 156 32.85 7.80 4.95
C HIS A 156 31.96 8.32 6.09
N GLY A 157 30.84 8.93 5.71
CA GLY A 157 29.77 9.26 6.64
C GLY A 157 29.25 7.98 7.27
N HIS A 158 29.91 7.54 8.32
CA HIS A 158 29.36 6.55 9.23
C HIS A 158 28.17 7.20 9.92
N GLY A 159 26.98 7.01 9.33
CA GLY A 159 25.74 7.16 10.04
C GLY A 159 25.76 6.21 11.24
N ALA A 160 26.17 6.73 12.38
CA ALA A 160 26.07 6.04 13.65
C ALA A 160 24.59 5.72 13.90
N LYS A 161 24.19 4.47 13.61
CA LYS A 161 22.97 3.89 14.13
C LYS A 161 23.10 3.80 15.64
N SER A 162 22.64 4.82 16.36
CA SER A 162 22.37 4.69 17.78
C SER A 162 21.13 3.79 17.93
N SER A 163 21.40 2.54 18.22
CA SER A 163 20.41 1.59 18.72
C SER A 163 20.00 2.03 20.13
N PRO A 164 18.74 2.23 20.45
CA PRO A 164 18.34 2.32 21.85
C PRO A 164 18.28 0.89 22.40
N ALA A 165 19.11 0.62 23.40
CA ALA A 165 19.03 -0.55 24.25
C ALA A 165 17.81 -0.47 25.17
N ARG A 166 17.14 -1.63 25.33
CA ARG A 166 16.11 -2.08 26.26
C ARG A 166 14.67 -1.71 25.95
#